data_18c1bbfe897147384e26eada341baa33
#
_entry.id   18c1bbfe897147384e26eada341baa33
#
_cell.length_a   1.000
_cell.length_b   1.000
_cell.length_c   1.000
_cell.angle_alpha   90.00
_cell.angle_beta   90.00
_cell.angle_gamma   90.00
#
_symmetry.space_group_name_H-M   'P 1'
#
loop_
_entity.id
_entity.type
_entity.pdbx_description
1 polymer ?
#
loop_
_entity_poly.entity_id
_entity_poly.type
_entity_poly.pdbx_seq_one_letter_code
_entity_poly.pdbx_strand_id
1 'polypeptide(L)'
;MKRLPILLAIILLLTSCWDDYIFGTKTSKYEIHYTTSDGEPVHIQYTLLSGFGHVVVSNTYENGLGVIKFKEGVDSISDRAFANSNLVSISIPECITSIGDKTFLGCRELASVELPESVTEIGTEAFT
;
A
#
# COMPACT_ATOMS: atom_id res chain seq x y z
N MET A 1 2.18 -19.75 -30.26
CA MET A 1 2.53 -18.39 -29.83
C MET A 1 1.34 -17.45 -29.78
N LYS A 2 0.55 -17.38 -30.81
CA LYS A 2 -0.63 -16.49 -30.87
C LYS A 2 -1.77 -16.88 -29.94
N ARG A 3 -1.70 -18.04 -29.31
CA ARG A 3 -2.72 -18.54 -28.38
C ARG A 3 -2.57 -18.02 -26.95
N LEU A 4 -1.39 -17.56 -26.57
CA LEU A 4 -1.12 -17.04 -25.24
C LEU A 4 -2.00 -15.84 -24.86
N PRO A 5 -2.21 -14.83 -25.72
CA PRO A 5 -3.10 -13.72 -25.40
C PRO A 5 -4.54 -14.14 -25.14
N ILE A 6 -5.01 -15.18 -25.84
CA ILE A 6 -6.37 -15.71 -25.66
C ILE A 6 -6.52 -16.40 -24.32
N LEU A 7 -5.51 -17.19 -23.92
CA LEU A 7 -5.49 -17.84 -22.60
C LEU A 7 -5.44 -16.81 -21.47
N LEU A 8 -4.64 -15.76 -21.62
CA LEU A 8 -4.61 -14.66 -20.67
C LEU A 8 -5.95 -13.97 -20.54
N ALA A 9 -6.63 -13.72 -21.66
CA ALA A 9 -7.96 -13.12 -21.66
C ALA A 9 -8.99 -13.99 -20.92
N ILE A 10 -8.93 -15.30 -21.09
CA ILE A 10 -9.81 -16.23 -20.38
C ILE A 10 -9.52 -16.24 -18.87
N ILE A 11 -8.25 -16.22 -18.48
CA ILE A 11 -7.85 -16.12 -17.08
C ILE A 11 -8.34 -14.81 -16.45
N LEU A 12 -8.23 -13.70 -17.17
CA LEU A 12 -8.71 -12.39 -16.74
C LEU A 12 -10.21 -12.36 -16.49
N LEU A 13 -10.99 -13.07 -17.30
CA LEU A 13 -12.44 -13.18 -17.11
C LEU A 13 -12.83 -13.99 -15.87
N LEU A 14 -11.95 -14.89 -15.42
CA LEU A 14 -12.19 -15.76 -14.26
C LEU A 14 -11.78 -15.13 -12.93
N THR A 15 -10.86 -14.16 -12.94
CA THR A 15 -10.33 -13.57 -11.70
C THR A 15 -10.14 -12.06 -11.85
N SER A 16 -10.94 -11.27 -11.16
CA SER A 16 -10.82 -9.80 -11.14
C SER A 16 -9.48 -9.29 -10.60
N CYS A 17 -8.81 -10.09 -9.77
CA CYS A 17 -7.50 -9.74 -9.20
C CYS A 17 -6.37 -9.72 -10.25
N TRP A 18 -6.53 -10.41 -11.35
CA TRP A 18 -5.54 -10.45 -12.42
C TRP A 18 -5.54 -9.19 -13.29
N ASP A 19 -6.69 -8.54 -13.41
CA ASP A 19 -6.80 -7.30 -14.17
C ASP A 19 -5.88 -6.22 -13.60
N ASP A 20 -5.83 -6.12 -12.29
CA ASP A 20 -5.01 -5.13 -11.59
C ASP A 20 -3.51 -5.39 -11.75
N TYR A 21 -3.12 -6.64 -11.82
CA TYR A 21 -1.72 -7.04 -11.98
C TYR A 21 -1.21 -6.84 -13.41
N ILE A 22 -1.99 -7.21 -14.41
CA ILE A 22 -1.55 -7.24 -15.82
C ILE A 22 -1.56 -5.85 -16.45
N PHE A 23 -2.54 -5.03 -16.14
CA PHE A 23 -2.67 -3.71 -16.72
C PHE A 23 -1.93 -2.61 -15.95
N GLY A 24 -1.40 -2.92 -14.76
CA GLY A 24 -0.61 -1.99 -13.95
C GLY A 24 -1.34 -0.70 -13.57
N THR A 25 -2.66 -0.70 -13.67
CA THR A 25 -3.48 0.49 -13.45
C THR A 25 -3.94 0.64 -12.00
N LYS A 26 -3.87 -0.44 -11.23
CA LYS A 26 -4.26 -0.42 -9.82
C LYS A 26 -3.21 -1.11 -8.96
N THR A 27 -3.15 -0.68 -7.73
CA THR A 27 -2.38 -1.35 -6.68
C THR A 27 -2.91 -2.77 -6.50
N SER A 28 -2.02 -3.73 -6.43
CA SER A 28 -2.39 -5.11 -6.07
C SER A 28 -3.12 -5.11 -4.72
N LYS A 29 -4.02 -6.06 -4.55
CA LYS A 29 -4.85 -6.16 -3.34
C LYS A 29 -4.05 -6.13 -2.03
N TYR A 30 -2.82 -6.61 -2.03
CA TYR A 30 -1.95 -6.71 -0.85
C TYR A 30 -0.64 -5.95 -1.02
N GLU A 31 -0.67 -4.86 -1.77
CA GLU A 31 0.49 -4.02 -2.01
C GLU A 31 0.15 -2.55 -1.76
N ILE A 32 1.03 -1.86 -1.08
CA ILE A 32 1.03 -0.39 -0.97
C ILE A 32 2.12 0.13 -1.88
N HIS A 33 1.77 1.01 -2.79
CA HIS A 33 2.72 1.73 -3.63
C HIS A 33 2.98 3.12 -3.06
N TYR A 34 4.22 3.55 -3.08
CA TYR A 34 4.60 4.83 -2.51
C TYR A 34 5.83 5.45 -3.20
N THR A 35 6.05 6.73 -2.96
CA THR A 35 7.29 7.41 -3.32
C THR A 35 7.87 8.14 -2.10
N THR A 36 9.17 8.29 -2.08
CA THR A 36 9.91 9.00 -1.03
C THR A 36 10.76 10.11 -1.62
N SER A 37 11.13 11.09 -0.81
CA SER A 37 11.96 12.23 -1.26
C SER A 37 13.44 11.89 -1.41
N ASP A 38 13.92 10.87 -0.72
CA ASP A 38 15.34 10.45 -0.75
C ASP A 38 15.61 9.25 -1.68
N GLY A 39 14.56 8.63 -2.24
CA GLY A 39 14.70 7.48 -3.11
C GLY A 39 15.02 6.17 -2.40
N GLU A 40 14.81 6.12 -1.09
CA GLU A 40 15.05 4.94 -0.28
C GLU A 40 13.73 4.32 0.21
N PRO A 41 13.72 3.03 0.59
CA PRO A 41 12.52 2.43 1.17
C PRO A 41 12.04 3.16 2.41
N VAL A 42 10.74 3.40 2.50
CA VAL A 42 10.14 4.05 3.67
C VAL A 42 10.38 3.23 4.94
N HIS A 43 10.70 3.94 6.02
CA HIS A 43 10.81 3.29 7.33
C HIS A 43 9.43 3.01 7.90
N ILE A 44 9.13 1.73 8.14
CA ILE A 44 7.88 1.29 8.74
C ILE A 44 8.10 1.07 10.24
N GLN A 45 7.26 1.69 11.06
CA GLN A 45 7.35 1.54 12.51
C GLN A 45 6.94 0.12 12.92
N TYR A 46 7.86 -0.59 13.55
CA TYR A 46 7.60 -1.91 14.15
C TYR A 46 7.31 -1.71 15.63
N THR A 47 6.06 -1.68 16.01
CA THR A 47 5.69 -1.68 17.44
C THR A 47 5.39 -3.10 17.89
N LEU A 48 5.86 -3.45 19.09
CA LEU A 48 5.80 -4.82 19.63
C LEU A 48 4.39 -5.39 19.79
N LEU A 49 3.37 -4.55 19.79
CA LEU A 49 2.00 -4.98 20.14
C LEU A 49 0.98 -4.93 19.00
N SER A 50 1.22 -4.16 17.95
CA SER A 50 0.28 -4.07 16.83
C SER A 50 0.87 -3.28 15.65
N GLY A 51 2.09 -3.56 15.26
CA GLY A 51 2.69 -2.81 14.15
C GLY A 51 2.32 -3.39 12.80
N PHE A 52 1.96 -2.57 11.86
CA PHE A 52 1.80 -2.95 10.44
C PHE A 52 3.04 -3.70 9.94
N GLY A 53 4.22 -3.35 10.43
CA GLY A 53 5.47 -4.00 10.09
C GLY A 53 5.50 -5.51 10.32
N HIS A 54 4.75 -6.05 11.28
CA HIS A 54 4.69 -7.49 11.53
C HIS A 54 4.01 -8.30 10.42
N VAL A 55 3.19 -7.65 9.62
CA VAL A 55 2.48 -8.28 8.51
C VAL A 55 3.16 -8.00 7.16
N VAL A 56 4.18 -7.16 7.15
CA VAL A 56 4.94 -6.85 5.95
C VAL A 56 5.80 -8.03 5.54
N VAL A 57 5.68 -8.44 4.29
CA VAL A 57 6.47 -9.50 3.66
C VAL A 57 7.73 -8.93 3.03
N SER A 58 7.61 -7.79 2.35
CA SER A 58 8.73 -7.09 1.72
C SER A 58 8.46 -5.60 1.61
N ASN A 59 9.53 -4.82 1.59
CA ASN A 59 9.50 -3.39 1.35
C ASN A 59 10.70 -3.06 0.46
N THR A 60 10.45 -2.75 -0.79
CA THR A 60 11.47 -2.49 -1.80
C THR A 60 11.27 -1.13 -2.44
N TYR A 61 12.33 -0.52 -2.93
CA TYR A 61 12.27 0.74 -3.68
C TYR A 61 13.15 0.63 -4.92
N GLU A 62 12.54 0.70 -6.10
CA GLU A 62 13.25 0.57 -7.37
C GLU A 62 12.65 1.52 -8.41
N ASN A 63 13.52 2.14 -9.20
CA ASN A 63 13.11 3.03 -10.29
C ASN A 63 12.13 4.16 -9.88
N GLY A 64 12.30 4.69 -8.67
CA GLY A 64 11.46 5.77 -8.17
C GLY A 64 10.12 5.32 -7.58
N LEU A 65 9.92 4.01 -7.40
CA LEU A 65 8.69 3.45 -6.83
C LEU A 65 8.99 2.49 -5.70
N GLY A 66 8.38 2.74 -4.56
CA GLY A 66 8.37 1.83 -3.42
C GLY A 66 7.18 0.90 -3.46
N VAL A 67 7.39 -0.35 -3.07
CA VAL A 67 6.33 -1.35 -2.97
C VAL A 67 6.46 -2.10 -1.64
N ILE A 68 5.41 -1.99 -0.82
CA ILE A 68 5.26 -2.79 0.40
C ILE A 68 4.29 -3.91 0.08
N LYS A 69 4.76 -5.15 0.21
CA LYS A 69 3.91 -6.34 0.14
C LYS A 69 3.59 -6.81 1.55
N PHE A 70 2.35 -7.14 1.81
CA PHE A 70 1.91 -7.60 3.12
C PHE A 70 1.03 -8.85 3.02
N LYS A 71 0.81 -9.48 4.17
CA LYS A 71 0.09 -10.76 4.25
C LYS A 71 -1.37 -10.60 3.89
N GLU A 72 -1.93 -11.64 3.30
CA GLU A 72 -3.37 -11.76 3.11
C GLU A 72 -4.12 -11.69 4.44
N GLY A 73 -5.31 -11.08 4.42
CA GLY A 73 -6.14 -10.92 5.61
C GLY A 73 -5.87 -9.65 6.40
N VAL A 74 -4.91 -8.83 5.99
CA VAL A 74 -4.67 -7.52 6.60
C VAL A 74 -5.70 -6.53 6.06
N ASP A 75 -6.44 -5.90 6.95
CA ASP A 75 -7.50 -4.93 6.64
C ASP A 75 -7.28 -3.56 7.29
N SER A 76 -6.20 -3.39 8.03
CA SER A 76 -5.93 -2.16 8.77
C SER A 76 -4.45 -1.77 8.74
N ILE A 77 -4.20 -0.48 8.74
CA ILE A 77 -2.86 0.09 8.94
C ILE A 77 -2.78 0.56 10.39
N SER A 78 -1.78 0.07 11.10
CA SER A 78 -1.61 0.33 12.54
C SER A 78 -1.28 1.79 12.85
N ASP A 79 -1.51 2.17 14.10
CA ASP A 79 -1.13 3.47 14.62
C ASP A 79 0.34 3.78 14.33
N ARG A 80 0.61 5.00 13.87
CA ARG A 80 1.94 5.51 13.60
C ARG A 80 2.77 4.70 12.61
N ALA A 81 2.16 3.85 11.78
CA ALA A 81 2.90 2.97 10.88
C ALA A 81 3.93 3.69 10.01
N PHE A 82 3.61 4.89 9.55
CA PHE A 82 4.47 5.72 8.70
C PHE A 82 4.86 7.06 9.35
N ALA A 83 4.69 7.19 10.65
CA ALA A 83 4.96 8.46 11.32
C ALA A 83 6.39 8.94 11.12
N ASN A 84 6.56 10.25 10.87
CA ASN A 84 7.85 10.90 10.64
C ASN A 84 8.64 10.35 9.44
N SER A 85 7.95 9.76 8.47
CA SER A 85 8.59 9.27 7.27
C SER A 85 8.73 10.36 6.20
N ASN A 86 9.58 10.10 5.24
CA ASN A 86 9.85 10.95 4.07
C ASN A 86 8.97 10.60 2.86
N LEU A 87 7.78 10.07 3.11
CA LEU A 87 6.79 9.81 2.07
C LEU A 87 6.41 11.08 1.31
N VAL A 88 6.35 10.98 -0.01
CA VAL A 88 5.82 12.00 -0.91
C VAL A 88 4.44 11.63 -1.42
N SER A 89 4.25 10.37 -1.78
CA SER A 89 2.94 9.83 -2.18
C SER A 89 2.75 8.41 -1.65
N ILE A 90 1.50 8.03 -1.47
CA ILE A 90 1.14 6.67 -1.06
C ILE A 90 -0.23 6.32 -1.63
N SER A 91 -0.37 5.10 -2.13
CA SER A 91 -1.62 4.53 -2.63
C SER A 91 -2.00 3.33 -1.76
N ILE A 92 -3.14 3.43 -1.10
CA ILE A 92 -3.66 2.42 -0.18
C ILE A 92 -4.57 1.46 -0.95
N PRO A 93 -4.39 0.13 -0.83
CA PRO A 93 -5.18 -0.83 -1.56
C PRO A 93 -6.58 -1.05 -0.97
N GLU A 94 -7.47 -1.58 -1.79
CA GLU A 94 -8.90 -1.75 -1.45
C GLU A 94 -9.19 -2.78 -0.33
N CYS A 95 -8.21 -3.57 0.09
CA CYS A 95 -8.38 -4.46 1.24
C CYS A 95 -8.34 -3.73 2.58
N ILE A 96 -7.82 -2.50 2.61
CA ILE A 96 -7.70 -1.71 3.84
C ILE A 96 -9.03 -1.00 4.12
N THR A 97 -9.55 -1.18 5.31
CA THR A 97 -10.81 -0.60 5.78
C THR A 97 -10.61 0.45 6.87
N SER A 98 -9.46 0.41 7.57
CA SER A 98 -9.16 1.36 8.63
C SER A 98 -7.70 1.82 8.62
N ILE A 99 -7.51 3.06 9.03
CA ILE A 99 -6.20 3.68 9.22
C ILE A 99 -6.10 4.12 10.68
N GLY A 100 -5.04 3.71 11.35
CA GLY A 100 -4.84 3.98 12.77
C GLY A 100 -4.51 5.43 13.11
N ASP A 101 -4.42 5.70 14.40
CA ASP A 101 -4.08 7.02 14.92
C ASP A 101 -2.66 7.43 14.51
N LYS A 102 -2.51 8.68 14.11
CA LYS A 102 -1.19 9.27 13.82
C LYS A 102 -0.39 8.51 12.77
N THR A 103 -1.05 7.76 11.91
CA THR A 103 -0.37 6.90 10.92
C THR A 103 0.62 7.68 10.06
N PHE A 104 0.27 8.89 9.64
CA PHE A 104 1.13 9.77 8.83
C PHE A 104 1.57 11.03 9.59
N LEU A 105 1.57 10.98 10.93
CA LEU A 105 2.00 12.10 11.75
C LEU A 105 3.43 12.51 11.39
N GLY A 106 3.65 13.78 11.12
CA GLY A 106 4.98 14.29 10.83
C GLY A 106 5.54 13.93 9.45
N CYS A 107 4.73 13.39 8.55
CA CYS A 107 5.10 13.16 7.15
C CYS A 107 5.06 14.49 6.40
N ARG A 108 6.06 15.35 6.58
CA ARG A 108 6.05 16.75 6.13
C ARG A 108 6.08 16.92 4.63
N GLU A 109 6.54 15.92 3.90
CA GLU A 109 6.66 15.95 2.45
C GLU A 109 5.51 15.25 1.74
N LEU A 110 4.56 14.68 2.49
CA LEU A 110 3.44 13.96 1.95
C LEU A 110 2.50 14.89 1.18
N ALA A 111 2.50 14.77 -0.14
CA ALA A 111 1.72 15.61 -1.04
C ALA A 111 0.47 14.91 -1.59
N SER A 112 0.45 13.59 -1.62
CA SER A 112 -0.64 12.81 -2.22
C SER A 112 -0.90 11.52 -1.46
N VAL A 113 -2.16 11.27 -1.14
CA VAL A 113 -2.64 10.02 -0.55
C VAL A 113 -3.86 9.56 -1.34
N GLU A 114 -3.75 8.38 -1.94
CA GLU A 114 -4.89 7.73 -2.60
C GLU A 114 -5.54 6.77 -1.62
N LEU A 115 -6.75 7.09 -1.17
CA LEU A 115 -7.56 6.27 -0.30
C LEU A 115 -8.64 5.55 -1.11
N PRO A 116 -8.78 4.22 -0.95
CA PRO A 116 -9.86 3.49 -1.58
C PRO A 116 -11.21 3.76 -0.87
N GLU A 117 -12.29 3.46 -1.55
CA GLU A 117 -13.64 3.57 -0.96
C GLU A 117 -13.87 2.60 0.21
N SER A 118 -13.05 1.57 0.33
CA SER A 118 -13.08 0.60 1.43
C SER A 118 -12.73 1.19 2.78
N VAL A 119 -11.95 2.29 2.82
CA VAL A 119 -11.56 2.94 4.08
C VAL A 119 -12.77 3.66 4.68
N THR A 120 -13.25 3.16 5.81
CA THR A 120 -14.39 3.69 6.55
C THR A 120 -14.00 4.34 7.88
N GLU A 121 -12.79 4.06 8.36
CA GLU A 121 -12.29 4.57 9.63
C GLU A 121 -10.90 5.20 9.46
N ILE A 122 -10.75 6.41 9.93
CA ILE A 122 -9.47 7.12 9.97
C ILE A 122 -9.26 7.61 11.39
N GLY A 123 -8.14 7.20 11.98
CA GLY A 123 -7.79 7.52 13.35
C GLY A 123 -7.49 9.00 13.60
N THR A 124 -7.38 9.34 14.87
CA THR A 124 -7.11 10.70 15.33
C THR A 124 -5.72 11.16 14.86
N GLU A 125 -5.64 12.39 14.34
CA GLU A 125 -4.38 12.99 13.87
C GLU A 125 -3.65 12.14 12.80
N ALA A 126 -4.37 11.35 12.02
CA ALA A 126 -3.76 10.46 11.04
C ALA A 126 -2.89 11.19 10.01
N PHE A 127 -3.21 12.45 9.70
CA PHE A 127 -2.54 13.27 8.67
C PHE A 127 -1.97 14.60 9.20
N THR A 128 -1.67 14.73 10.46
CA THR A 128 -1.14 16.01 11.03
C THR A 128 0.37 16.14 10.98
#